data_6a11064605b0f94d014d69cebe4fffca
#
_entry.id   6a11064605b0f94d014d69cebe4fffca
#
_cell.length_a   1.000
_cell.length_b   1.000
_cell.length_c   1.000
_cell.angle_alpha   90.00
_cell.angle_beta   90.00
_cell.angle_gamma   90.00
#
_symmetry.space_group_name_H-M   'P 1'
#
loop_
_entity.id
_entity.type
_entity.pdbx_description
1 polymer ?
#
loop_
_entity_poly.entity_id
_entity_poly.type
_entity_poly.pdbx_seq_one_letter_code
_entity_poly.pdbx_strand_id
1 'polypeptide(L)' 'MSNGTPLSLEDLDARIAILRDNIRQLIEQAAANSGAGDEARNADRIAAQQDELDKLLKDREALAKQ' A
#
# COMPACT_ATOMS: atom_id res chain seq x y z
N MET A 1 9.16 -20.83 11.82
CA MET A 1 7.96 -20.07 11.73
C MET A 1 8.06 -18.79 12.46
N SER A 2 7.72 -17.79 11.81
CA SER A 2 7.85 -16.48 12.40
C SER A 2 6.54 -15.94 12.90
N ASN A 3 5.60 -16.80 13.16
CA ASN A 3 4.30 -16.36 13.63
C ASN A 3 4.45 -15.60 14.93
N GLY A 4 3.89 -14.46 15.01
CA GLY A 4 3.98 -13.64 16.18
C GLY A 4 5.21 -12.78 16.24
N THR A 5 6.13 -12.95 15.31
CA THR A 5 7.31 -12.09 15.24
C THR A 5 6.97 -10.82 14.49
N PRO A 6 7.19 -9.64 15.08
CA PRO A 6 6.88 -8.42 14.35
C PRO A 6 7.78 -8.28 13.13
N LEU A 7 7.27 -7.60 12.12
CA LEU A 7 8.04 -7.33 10.93
C LEU A 7 9.22 -6.41 11.26
N SER A 8 10.35 -6.68 10.66
CA SER A 8 11.51 -5.82 10.81
C SER A 8 11.33 -4.56 9.94
N LEU A 9 12.21 -3.58 10.15
CA LEU A 9 12.20 -2.39 9.30
C LEU A 9 12.43 -2.75 7.84
N GLU A 10 13.30 -3.71 7.57
CA GLU A 10 13.54 -4.15 6.21
C GLU A 10 12.27 -4.74 5.58
N ASP A 11 11.57 -5.57 6.34
CA ASP A 11 10.34 -6.18 5.85
C ASP A 11 9.28 -5.12 5.59
N LEU A 12 9.15 -4.17 6.50
CA LEU A 12 8.19 -3.08 6.32
C LEU A 12 8.53 -2.24 5.10
N ASP A 13 9.81 -1.91 4.93
CA ASP A 13 10.24 -1.12 3.78
C ASP A 13 9.95 -1.85 2.47
N ALA A 14 10.15 -3.16 2.45
CA ALA A 14 9.86 -3.93 1.24
C ALA A 14 8.37 -3.91 0.92
N ARG A 15 7.53 -4.09 1.94
CA ARG A 15 6.08 -4.05 1.72
C ARG A 15 5.61 -2.67 1.30
N ILE A 16 6.17 -1.64 1.91
CA ILE A 16 5.84 -0.26 1.56
C ILE A 16 6.17 0.00 0.09
N ALA A 17 7.34 -0.46 -0.36
CA ALA A 17 7.73 -0.28 -1.75
C ALA A 17 6.78 -0.99 -2.70
N ILE A 18 6.36 -2.21 -2.35
CA ILE A 18 5.41 -2.96 -3.17
C ILE A 18 4.07 -2.23 -3.24
N LEU A 19 3.58 -1.75 -2.11
CA LEU A 19 2.30 -1.05 -2.08
C LEU A 19 2.35 0.25 -2.88
N ARG A 20 3.43 0.99 -2.75
CA ARG A 20 3.59 2.22 -3.53
C ARG A 20 3.57 1.94 -5.02
N ASP A 21 4.24 0.87 -5.42
CA ASP A 21 4.26 0.51 -6.82
C ASP A 21 2.88 0.08 -7.30
N ASN A 22 2.18 -0.71 -6.50
CA ASN A 22 0.82 -1.14 -6.82
C ASN A 22 -0.11 0.04 -6.96
N ILE A 23 -0.04 1.00 -6.04
CA ILE A 23 -0.87 2.18 -6.10
C ILE A 23 -0.59 2.97 -7.36
N ARG A 24 0.68 3.14 -7.69
CA ARG A 24 1.04 3.86 -8.91
C ARG A 24 0.47 3.17 -10.14
N GLN A 25 0.58 1.84 -10.21
CA GLN A 25 0.03 1.10 -11.33
C GLN A 25 -1.47 1.24 -11.42
N LEU A 26 -2.15 1.19 -10.29
CA LEU A 26 -3.60 1.36 -10.26
C LEU A 26 -4.01 2.75 -10.77
N ILE A 27 -3.26 3.76 -10.36
CA ILE A 27 -3.54 5.11 -10.82
C ILE A 27 -3.32 5.24 -12.32
N GLU A 28 -2.24 4.64 -12.82
CA GLU A 28 -1.95 4.67 -14.24
C GLU A 28 -3.02 3.94 -15.04
N GLN A 29 -3.47 2.79 -14.53
CA GLN A 29 -4.54 2.05 -15.19
C GLN A 29 -5.84 2.83 -15.20
N ALA A 30 -6.15 3.49 -14.09
CA ALA A 30 -7.36 4.29 -14.02
C ALA A 30 -7.31 5.45 -15.00
N ALA A 31 -6.15 6.06 -15.17
CA ALA A 31 -5.99 7.15 -16.11
C ALA A 31 -6.08 6.68 -17.55
N ALA A 32 -5.57 5.48 -17.83
CA ALA A 32 -5.62 4.93 -19.17
C ALA A 32 -7.02 4.46 -19.56
N ASN A 33 -7.77 3.96 -18.60
CA ASN A 33 -9.12 3.46 -18.80
C ASN A 33 -10.13 4.45 -18.24
N SER A 34 -10.44 5.47 -18.98
CA SER A 34 -11.31 6.52 -18.49
C SER A 34 -12.79 6.15 -18.58
N GLY A 35 -13.10 4.87 -18.61
CA GLY A 35 -14.47 4.44 -18.66
C GLY A 35 -15.19 4.66 -17.34
N ALA A 36 -16.39 5.21 -17.41
CA ALA A 36 -17.13 5.60 -16.23
C ALA A 36 -17.48 4.41 -15.33
N GLY A 37 -17.61 3.23 -15.90
CA GLY A 37 -18.07 2.08 -15.13
C GLY A 37 -17.09 1.57 -14.10
N ASP A 38 -15.79 1.84 -14.27
CA ASP A 38 -14.76 1.29 -13.40
C ASP A 38 -14.13 2.29 -12.46
N GLU A 39 -14.53 3.54 -12.56
CA GLU A 39 -13.91 4.59 -11.73
C GLU A 39 -14.12 4.34 -10.24
N ALA A 40 -15.32 3.96 -9.85
CA ALA A 40 -15.61 3.73 -8.44
C ALA A 40 -14.80 2.56 -7.89
N ARG A 41 -14.69 1.49 -8.66
CA ARG A 41 -13.92 0.32 -8.25
C ARG A 41 -12.44 0.65 -8.11
N ASN A 42 -11.93 1.40 -9.08
CA ASN A 42 -10.53 1.79 -9.04
C ASN A 42 -10.26 2.70 -7.85
N ALA A 43 -11.16 3.63 -7.59
CA ALA A 43 -11.01 4.50 -6.44
C ALA A 43 -11.01 3.72 -5.13
N ASP A 44 -11.90 2.74 -5.02
CA ASP A 44 -11.97 1.90 -3.83
C ASP A 44 -10.68 1.10 -3.63
N ARG A 45 -10.15 0.55 -4.71
CA ARG A 45 -8.90 -0.22 -4.63
C ARG A 45 -7.74 0.66 -4.23
N ILE A 46 -7.66 1.83 -4.82
CA ILE A 46 -6.59 2.77 -4.49
C ILE A 46 -6.69 3.19 -3.03
N ALA A 47 -7.90 3.49 -2.58
CA ALA A 47 -8.11 3.90 -1.19
C ALA A 47 -7.72 2.78 -0.23
N ALA A 48 -8.09 1.55 -0.53
CA ALA A 48 -7.75 0.41 0.32
C ALA A 48 -6.24 0.22 0.39
N GLN A 49 -5.56 0.35 -0.73
CA GLN A 49 -4.11 0.22 -0.77
C GLN A 49 -3.43 1.35 -0.02
N GLN A 50 -3.96 2.55 -0.12
CA GLN A 50 -3.40 3.68 0.61
C GLN A 50 -3.60 3.55 2.11
N ASP A 51 -4.73 3.01 2.54
CA ASP A 51 -4.94 2.73 3.96
C ASP A 51 -3.93 1.73 4.48
N GLU A 52 -3.67 0.69 3.70
CA GLU A 52 -2.68 -0.30 4.06
C GLU A 52 -1.29 0.34 4.15
N LEU A 53 -0.96 1.15 3.17
CA LEU A 53 0.31 1.86 3.16
C LEU A 53 0.47 2.74 4.39
N ASP A 54 -0.58 3.47 4.75
CA ASP A 54 -0.54 4.34 5.92
C ASP A 54 -0.26 3.55 7.19
N LYS A 55 -0.88 2.38 7.32
CA LYS A 55 -0.63 1.52 8.47
C LYS A 55 0.82 1.09 8.54
N LEU A 56 1.35 0.68 7.40
CA LEU A 56 2.74 0.24 7.37
C LEU A 56 3.70 1.38 7.66
N LEU A 57 3.40 2.57 7.19
CA LEU A 57 4.22 3.74 7.48
C LEU A 57 4.21 4.06 8.96
N LYS A 58 3.07 3.93 9.61
CA LYS A 58 2.98 4.16 11.05
C LYS A 58 3.75 3.09 11.82
N ASP A 59 3.63 1.84 11.40
CA ASP A 59 4.36 0.76 12.03
C ASP A 59 5.87 0.96 11.89
N ARG A 60 6.29 1.38 10.70
CA ARG A 60 7.68 1.65 10.45
C ARG A 60 8.19 2.78 11.34
N GLU A 61 7.41 3.82 11.47
CA GLU A 61 7.78 4.95 12.30
C GLU A 61 7.93 4.53 13.76
N ALA A 62 7.00 3.72 14.24
CA ALA A 62 7.06 3.24 15.62
C ALA A 62 8.30 2.40 15.85
N LEU A 63 8.64 1.53 14.90
CA LEU A 63 9.85 0.71 15.03
C LEU A 63 11.11 1.55 14.99
N ALA A 64 11.13 2.55 14.14
CA ALA A 64 12.31 3.40 14.00
C ALA A 64 12.57 4.22 15.26
N LYS A 65 11.55 4.44 16.07
CA LYS A 65 11.70 5.21 17.30
C LYS A 65 12.13 4.37 18.48
N GLN A 66 12.17 3.07 18.36
CA GLN A 66 12.61 2.21 19.46
C GLN A 66 14.13 2.19 19.60
#